data_cbefc56c88d4403668d4eee936a856a6
#
_entry.id   cbefc56c88d4403668d4eee936a856a6
#
_cell.length_a   1.000
_cell.length_b   1.000
_cell.length_c   1.000
_cell.angle_alpha   90.00
_cell.angle_beta   90.00
_cell.angle_gamma   90.00
#
_symmetry.space_group_name_H-M   'P 1'
#
loop_
_entity.id
_entity.type
_entity.pdbx_description
1 polymer ?
#
loop_
_entity_poly.entity_id
_entity_poly.type
_entity_poly.pdbx_seq_one_letter_code
_entity_poly.pdbx_strand_id
1 'polypeptide(L)'
;MAETADDLSAPLGQQAVGSKRRFRLPFTVMQALAVLLGLFIAAFVGVALFNDNPLGGEPVAHIALRNAMPTDEKPATASSHSESAAKVAPKQAATGESKTVTIIDGSSGKRQDVVISGDAADGASPDAPSALMAGIDQRLLEKSRYGMIPVVADGLKPFTVYAADADRTKAAKMPVVAIVVSGLGVGAAKTTDAIMKLPPAVTLAFTPYGSDPGKLAERARAQRHEILLQIAMEPFDYPDNDPGPQTLLTTLAVEQNLDRLYWHLSRLQGYAGIANFMGARFVATDSAMQPIIREAAKRGLGYLDDGSASRSVAAAAAAGQAMPFARADFSIDAVPTSAEIDRALLKLEALARERGVAVGVASALPVSIERIGAWIKALDGRGIMLVPLTTAMLKSKSG
;
A
#
# COMPACT_ATOMS: atom_id res chain seq x y z
N MET A 1 -60.12 -17.10 67.49
CA MET A 1 -60.84 -15.93 67.00
C MET A 1 -60.18 -15.47 65.72
N ALA A 2 -60.84 -15.78 64.63
CA ALA A 2 -60.36 -15.40 63.29
C ALA A 2 -60.99 -14.07 62.92
N GLU A 3 -60.16 -13.10 62.69
CA GLU A 3 -60.59 -11.78 62.20
C GLU A 3 -60.61 -11.84 60.69
N THR A 4 -61.84 -11.76 60.13
CA THR A 4 -62.10 -11.63 58.70
C THR A 4 -61.82 -10.18 58.32
N ALA A 5 -60.71 -9.92 57.60
CA ALA A 5 -60.47 -8.65 56.99
C ALA A 5 -61.34 -8.46 55.75
N ASP A 6 -62.01 -7.33 55.73
CA ASP A 6 -63.05 -6.84 54.83
C ASP A 6 -62.46 -6.66 53.40
N ASP A 7 -63.02 -7.38 52.45
CA ASP A 7 -62.52 -7.49 51.06
C ASP A 7 -63.20 -6.47 50.11
N LEU A 8 -63.69 -5.35 50.65
CA LEU A 8 -64.47 -4.35 49.92
C LEU A 8 -63.72 -3.16 49.35
N SER A 9 -62.35 -3.16 49.44
CA SER A 9 -61.56 -2.05 48.95
C SER A 9 -60.72 -2.32 47.71
N ALA A 10 -60.92 -3.45 47.03
CA ALA A 10 -60.19 -3.77 45.79
C ALA A 10 -60.91 -3.23 44.55
N PRO A 11 -60.29 -2.43 43.67
CA PRO A 11 -60.92 -1.95 42.43
C PRO A 11 -61.12 -3.09 41.44
N LEU A 12 -62.34 -3.20 40.95
CA LEU A 12 -62.81 -4.16 39.96
C LEU A 12 -62.07 -3.98 38.62
N GLY A 13 -61.25 -4.99 38.23
CA GLY A 13 -60.71 -5.04 36.87
C GLY A 13 -59.23 -5.38 36.71
N GLN A 14 -58.48 -5.72 37.77
CA GLN A 14 -57.11 -6.17 37.61
C GLN A 14 -56.97 -7.67 37.82
N GLN A 15 -56.78 -8.40 36.72
CA GLN A 15 -56.37 -9.80 36.76
C GLN A 15 -54.98 -9.88 37.37
N ALA A 16 -54.78 -10.71 38.39
CA ALA A 16 -53.50 -11.00 39.01
C ALA A 16 -52.50 -11.54 37.99
N VAL A 17 -51.51 -10.75 37.62
CA VAL A 17 -50.38 -11.19 36.79
C VAL A 17 -49.55 -12.19 37.61
N GLY A 18 -49.55 -13.45 37.20
CA GLY A 18 -48.78 -14.51 37.85
C GLY A 18 -47.30 -14.14 37.96
N SER A 19 -46.78 -14.12 39.16
CA SER A 19 -45.37 -13.85 39.44
C SER A 19 -44.49 -14.96 38.83
N LYS A 20 -43.79 -14.65 37.73
CA LYS A 20 -42.76 -15.51 37.19
C LYS A 20 -41.63 -15.58 38.23
N ARG A 21 -41.39 -16.77 38.81
CA ARG A 21 -40.21 -17.05 39.66
C ARG A 21 -38.95 -16.66 38.92
N ARG A 22 -38.34 -15.52 39.25
CA ARG A 22 -37.02 -15.13 38.78
C ARG A 22 -36.00 -15.99 39.50
N PHE A 23 -35.32 -16.82 38.73
CA PHE A 23 -34.13 -17.54 39.19
C PHE A 23 -33.09 -16.50 39.62
N ARG A 24 -32.85 -16.33 40.90
CA ARG A 24 -31.80 -15.46 41.42
C ARG A 24 -30.51 -16.29 41.50
N LEU A 25 -29.63 -16.08 40.54
CA LEU A 25 -28.25 -16.60 40.64
C LEU A 25 -27.53 -15.92 41.82
N PRO A 26 -26.73 -16.69 42.61
CA PRO A 26 -26.09 -16.18 43.84
C PRO A 26 -24.97 -15.18 43.59
N PHE A 27 -24.74 -14.75 42.34
CA PHE A 27 -23.65 -13.82 41.99
C PHE A 27 -24.17 -12.71 41.07
N THR A 28 -23.54 -11.55 41.17
CA THR A 28 -23.85 -10.42 40.30
C THR A 28 -23.25 -10.64 38.90
N VAL A 29 -23.86 -9.99 37.88
CA VAL A 29 -23.37 -10.05 36.50
C VAL A 29 -21.89 -9.66 36.39
N MET A 30 -21.42 -8.72 37.22
CA MET A 30 -20.01 -8.32 37.30
C MET A 30 -19.10 -9.43 37.81
N GLN A 31 -19.58 -10.22 38.78
CA GLN A 31 -18.79 -11.38 39.29
C GLN A 31 -18.73 -12.50 38.26
N ALA A 32 -19.79 -12.74 37.51
CA ALA A 32 -19.78 -13.72 36.41
C ALA A 32 -18.82 -13.30 35.30
N LEU A 33 -18.79 -12.01 34.93
CA LEU A 33 -17.87 -11.46 33.95
C LEU A 33 -16.41 -11.56 34.41
N ALA A 34 -16.13 -11.27 35.67
CA ALA A 34 -14.79 -11.38 36.25
C ALA A 34 -14.28 -12.83 36.26
N VAL A 35 -15.14 -13.80 36.55
CA VAL A 35 -14.78 -15.23 36.50
C VAL A 35 -14.51 -15.68 35.05
N LEU A 36 -15.32 -15.26 34.09
CA LEU A 36 -15.11 -15.55 32.66
C LEU A 36 -13.77 -14.97 32.15
N LEU A 37 -13.48 -13.72 32.52
CA LEU A 37 -12.21 -13.09 32.17
C LEU A 37 -11.02 -13.80 32.81
N GLY A 38 -11.15 -14.21 34.09
CA GLY A 38 -10.10 -14.98 34.78
C GLY A 38 -9.85 -16.33 34.12
N LEU A 39 -10.89 -17.05 33.71
CA LEU A 39 -10.77 -18.31 32.97
C LEU A 39 -10.13 -18.12 31.59
N PHE A 40 -10.47 -17.05 30.91
CA PHE A 40 -9.85 -16.72 29.61
C PHE A 40 -8.35 -16.43 29.75
N ILE A 41 -7.95 -15.63 30.74
CA ILE A 41 -6.55 -15.35 31.02
C ILE A 41 -5.80 -16.63 31.43
N ALA A 42 -6.38 -17.47 32.28
CA ALA A 42 -5.78 -18.73 32.69
C ALA A 42 -5.59 -19.69 31.49
N ALA A 43 -6.57 -19.78 30.60
CA ALA A 43 -6.45 -20.56 29.37
C ALA A 43 -5.37 -20.01 28.44
N PHE A 44 -5.27 -18.69 28.28
CA PHE A 44 -4.25 -18.03 27.47
C PHE A 44 -2.84 -18.29 28.03
N VAL A 45 -2.65 -18.12 29.34
CA VAL A 45 -1.38 -18.42 30.02
C VAL A 45 -1.04 -19.92 29.91
N GLY A 46 -2.03 -20.80 30.03
CA GLY A 46 -1.83 -22.24 29.83
C GLY A 46 -1.31 -22.56 28.42
N VAL A 47 -1.95 -22.00 27.40
CA VAL A 47 -1.49 -22.17 26.00
C VAL A 47 -0.08 -21.58 25.80
N ALA A 48 0.21 -20.41 26.38
CA ALA A 48 1.52 -19.77 26.25
C ALA A 48 2.66 -20.56 26.94
N LEU A 49 2.36 -21.25 28.09
CA LEU A 49 3.36 -22.02 28.83
C LEU A 49 3.57 -23.44 28.31
N PHE A 50 2.56 -24.03 27.65
CA PHE A 50 2.61 -25.43 27.17
C PHE A 50 2.68 -25.56 25.66
N ASN A 51 2.71 -24.44 24.91
CA ASN A 51 2.86 -24.46 23.46
C ASN A 51 4.34 -24.28 23.09
N ASP A 52 5.04 -25.38 22.88
CA ASP A 52 6.46 -25.41 22.48
C ASP A 52 6.70 -25.07 21.00
N ASN A 53 5.73 -24.51 20.30
CA ASN A 53 5.85 -24.16 18.88
C ASN A 53 6.30 -22.70 18.72
N PRO A 54 7.60 -22.43 18.47
CA PRO A 54 8.12 -21.05 18.36
C PRO A 54 7.56 -20.27 17.15
N LEU A 55 6.80 -20.93 16.26
CA LEU A 55 6.16 -20.36 15.05
C LEU A 55 4.65 -20.63 15.01
N GLY A 56 4.03 -20.80 16.16
CA GLY A 56 2.58 -21.05 16.25
C GLY A 56 1.76 -19.87 15.69
N GLY A 57 1.20 -20.05 14.51
CA GLY A 57 0.32 -19.08 13.84
C GLY A 57 0.79 -18.61 12.47
N GLU A 58 2.01 -18.96 12.03
CA GLU A 58 2.46 -18.67 10.67
C GLU A 58 2.17 -19.85 9.72
N PRO A 59 1.69 -19.62 8.49
CA PRO A 59 1.51 -20.68 7.51
C PRO A 59 2.89 -21.20 7.05
N VAL A 60 3.23 -22.43 7.46
CA VAL A 60 4.51 -23.07 7.10
C VAL A 60 4.26 -24.02 5.91
N ALA A 61 4.94 -23.78 4.78
CA ALA A 61 4.98 -24.70 3.67
C ALA A 61 6.22 -25.61 3.81
N HIS A 62 6.02 -26.90 4.05
CA HIS A 62 7.10 -27.88 4.06
C HIS A 62 7.41 -28.34 2.64
N ILE A 63 8.55 -27.92 2.09
CA ILE A 63 9.10 -28.45 0.84
C ILE A 63 10.06 -29.58 1.20
N ALA A 64 9.67 -30.82 0.98
CA ALA A 64 10.55 -31.97 1.18
C ALA A 64 11.64 -32.00 0.10
N LEU A 65 12.84 -31.58 0.41
CA LEU A 65 14.02 -31.81 -0.43
C LEU A 65 14.45 -33.26 -0.26
N ARG A 66 14.16 -34.11 -1.25
CA ARG A 66 14.63 -35.48 -1.32
C ARG A 66 16.10 -35.47 -1.70
N ASN A 67 16.98 -35.53 -0.72
CA ASN A 67 18.38 -35.86 -0.95
C ASN A 67 18.47 -37.35 -1.34
N ALA A 68 18.70 -37.60 -2.62
CA ALA A 68 19.07 -38.94 -3.09
C ALA A 68 20.55 -39.16 -2.73
N MET A 69 20.82 -39.92 -1.68
CA MET A 69 22.10 -40.62 -1.51
C MET A 69 22.05 -41.91 -2.29
N PRO A 70 23.11 -42.28 -2.99
CA PRO A 70 23.17 -43.56 -3.69
C PRO A 70 23.46 -44.69 -2.69
N THR A 71 22.59 -45.67 -2.62
CA THR A 71 22.88 -46.96 -1.98
C THR A 71 22.92 -48.04 -3.08
N ASP A 72 24.09 -48.65 -3.18
CA ASP A 72 24.31 -49.86 -3.96
C ASP A 72 23.43 -51.00 -3.48
N GLU A 73 22.70 -51.62 -4.38
CA GLU A 73 22.48 -53.09 -4.38
C GLU A 73 21.91 -53.56 -5.72
N LYS A 74 22.52 -54.60 -6.21
CA LYS A 74 22.33 -55.34 -7.47
C LYS A 74 21.58 -56.65 -7.12
N PRO A 75 21.17 -57.52 -8.07
CA PRO A 75 20.37 -57.39 -9.31
C PRO A 75 19.25 -58.45 -9.40
N ALA A 76 18.36 -58.36 -10.38
CA ALA A 76 17.82 -59.53 -11.11
C ALA A 76 17.02 -59.14 -12.37
N THR A 77 17.55 -59.54 -13.53
CA THR A 77 16.98 -60.18 -14.73
C THR A 77 15.57 -59.77 -15.20
N ALA A 78 15.29 -59.53 -16.49
CA ALA A 78 15.75 -60.11 -17.76
C ALA A 78 15.14 -59.31 -18.95
N SER A 79 15.90 -59.36 -20.08
CA SER A 79 15.48 -59.49 -21.47
C SER A 79 14.72 -58.36 -22.17
N SER A 80 14.99 -57.94 -23.37
CA SER A 80 15.82 -58.41 -24.50
C SER A 80 15.73 -57.36 -25.64
N HIS A 81 16.80 -57.35 -26.48
CA HIS A 81 16.90 -56.99 -27.91
C HIS A 81 16.76 -55.52 -28.30
N SER A 82 17.54 -55.01 -29.22
CA SER A 82 18.75 -55.34 -29.93
C SER A 82 19.25 -54.15 -30.72
N GLU A 83 20.56 -54.08 -30.83
CA GLU A 83 21.36 -53.71 -32.01
C GLU A 83 21.11 -52.37 -32.74
N SER A 84 22.08 -51.48 -32.85
CA SER A 84 23.22 -51.65 -33.73
C SER A 84 24.25 -50.56 -33.56
N ALA A 85 25.49 -50.90 -33.73
CA ALA A 85 26.70 -50.15 -33.54
C ALA A 85 26.97 -49.07 -34.61
N ALA A 86 27.72 -48.01 -34.22
CA ALA A 86 28.93 -47.60 -34.93
C ALA A 86 29.75 -46.58 -34.12
N LYS A 87 30.92 -46.95 -33.92
CA LYS A 87 32.18 -46.43 -33.44
C LYS A 87 32.55 -45.08 -34.04
N VAL A 88 33.06 -44.11 -33.23
CA VAL A 88 34.38 -43.48 -33.34
C VAL A 88 34.58 -42.49 -32.15
N ALA A 89 35.65 -42.69 -31.41
CA ALA A 89 36.18 -41.78 -30.37
C ALA A 89 37.37 -40.97 -30.95
N PRO A 90 38.08 -40.16 -30.19
CA PRO A 90 37.74 -39.16 -29.14
C PRO A 90 38.31 -37.75 -29.45
N LYS A 91 37.81 -36.70 -28.80
CA LYS A 91 38.68 -35.54 -28.54
C LYS A 91 38.22 -34.83 -27.25
N GLN A 92 39.17 -34.75 -26.36
CA GLN A 92 39.10 -34.04 -25.08
C GLN A 92 38.74 -32.55 -25.24
N ALA A 93 37.90 -32.01 -24.34
CA ALA A 93 38.28 -30.97 -23.39
C ALA A 93 37.03 -30.32 -22.79
N ALA A 94 37.15 -29.99 -21.50
CA ALA A 94 36.45 -29.00 -20.70
C ALA A 94 35.09 -29.44 -20.06
N THR A 95 35.23 -29.76 -18.79
CA THR A 95 34.22 -29.86 -17.73
C THR A 95 33.47 -28.52 -17.57
N GLY A 96 32.20 -28.52 -17.94
CA GLY A 96 31.21 -27.56 -17.49
C GLY A 96 29.93 -28.34 -17.24
N GLU A 97 29.47 -28.45 -16.00
CA GLU A 97 28.20 -29.12 -15.68
C GLU A 97 27.04 -28.28 -16.22
N SER A 98 26.52 -28.65 -17.35
CA SER A 98 25.28 -28.09 -17.88
C SER A 98 24.09 -28.82 -17.26
N LYS A 99 23.22 -28.08 -16.59
CA LYS A 99 21.99 -28.58 -15.97
C LYS A 99 20.82 -28.32 -16.92
N THR A 100 20.20 -29.38 -17.43
CA THR A 100 19.02 -29.27 -18.30
C THR A 100 17.77 -29.23 -17.41
N VAL A 101 16.97 -28.22 -17.56
CA VAL A 101 15.67 -28.07 -16.88
C VAL A 101 14.56 -28.22 -17.91
N THR A 102 13.72 -29.22 -17.74
CA THR A 102 12.54 -29.46 -18.60
C THR A 102 11.36 -28.65 -18.04
N ILE A 103 10.87 -27.68 -18.79
CA ILE A 103 9.67 -26.91 -18.47
C ILE A 103 8.49 -27.58 -19.17
N ILE A 104 7.47 -27.98 -18.41
CA ILE A 104 6.22 -28.54 -18.93
C ILE A 104 5.14 -27.49 -18.81
N ASP A 105 4.57 -27.09 -19.93
CA ASP A 105 3.39 -26.20 -19.94
C ASP A 105 2.17 -27.01 -19.50
N GLY A 106 1.64 -26.66 -18.31
CA GLY A 106 0.51 -27.36 -17.70
C GLY A 106 -0.83 -27.21 -18.44
N SER A 107 -0.91 -26.33 -19.44
CA SER A 107 -2.13 -26.13 -20.23
C SER A 107 -2.12 -26.89 -21.57
N SER A 108 -0.93 -27.11 -22.16
CA SER A 108 -0.75 -27.71 -23.50
C SER A 108 0.03 -29.02 -23.49
N GLY A 109 0.64 -29.42 -22.36
CA GLY A 109 1.46 -30.62 -22.23
C GLY A 109 2.78 -30.56 -23.01
N LYS A 110 3.13 -29.42 -23.63
CA LYS A 110 4.39 -29.28 -24.37
C LYS A 110 5.58 -29.21 -23.42
N ARG A 111 6.62 -29.96 -23.76
CA ARG A 111 7.90 -29.99 -23.05
C ARG A 111 8.92 -29.14 -23.80
N GLN A 112 9.62 -28.30 -23.08
CA GLN A 112 10.73 -27.49 -23.59
C GLN A 112 11.94 -27.72 -22.69
N ASP A 113 13.02 -28.28 -23.24
CA ASP A 113 14.26 -28.49 -22.51
C ASP A 113 15.15 -27.23 -22.64
N VAL A 114 15.44 -26.61 -21.53
CA VAL A 114 16.34 -25.45 -21.45
C VAL A 114 17.63 -25.90 -20.77
N VAL A 115 18.74 -25.81 -21.49
CA VAL A 115 20.07 -26.12 -20.96
C VAL A 115 20.60 -24.87 -20.24
N ILE A 116 20.76 -24.96 -18.92
CA ILE A 116 21.40 -23.93 -18.12
C ILE A 116 22.89 -24.30 -17.97
N SER A 117 23.76 -23.60 -18.69
CA SER A 117 25.19 -23.75 -18.51
C SER A 117 25.59 -23.04 -17.18
N GLY A 118 26.22 -23.80 -16.30
CA GLY A 118 26.63 -23.36 -14.97
C GLY A 118 27.90 -22.51 -14.91
N ASP A 119 27.95 -21.44 -15.74
CA ASP A 119 28.96 -20.38 -15.64
C ASP A 119 28.26 -19.02 -15.62
N ALA A 120 27.66 -18.69 -14.50
CA ALA A 120 27.17 -17.34 -14.24
C ALA A 120 27.14 -17.03 -12.74
N ALA A 121 28.27 -17.17 -12.10
CA ALA A 121 28.68 -16.24 -11.06
C ALA A 121 29.50 -15.15 -11.78
N ASP A 122 28.98 -13.92 -11.88
CA ASP A 122 29.51 -12.74 -12.59
C ASP A 122 29.17 -12.60 -14.07
N GLY A 123 27.91 -12.28 -14.36
CA GLY A 123 27.51 -11.94 -15.72
C GLY A 123 26.02 -11.63 -15.83
N ALA A 124 25.43 -10.92 -14.87
CA ALA A 124 24.19 -10.19 -15.17
C ALA A 124 24.57 -9.14 -16.20
N SER A 125 24.22 -9.36 -17.47
CA SER A 125 24.26 -8.32 -18.50
C SER A 125 23.60 -7.08 -17.95
N PRO A 126 24.27 -5.90 -17.90
CA PRO A 126 23.70 -4.67 -17.36
C PRO A 126 22.50 -4.13 -18.15
N ASP A 127 22.14 -4.75 -19.26
CA ASP A 127 21.24 -4.20 -20.28
C ASP A 127 19.89 -4.90 -20.48
N ALA A 128 19.55 -5.92 -19.70
CA ALA A 128 18.15 -6.37 -19.67
C ALA A 128 17.40 -5.56 -18.61
N PRO A 129 16.52 -4.59 -18.97
CA PRO A 129 15.71 -3.91 -17.98
C PRO A 129 14.90 -4.96 -17.22
N SER A 130 15.12 -5.01 -15.90
CA SER A 130 14.27 -5.82 -15.00
C SER A 130 12.81 -5.50 -15.34
N ALA A 131 11.92 -6.48 -15.32
CA ALA A 131 10.48 -6.28 -15.56
C ALA A 131 9.93 -5.11 -14.71
N LEU A 132 10.47 -4.90 -13.50
CA LEU A 132 10.15 -3.77 -12.60
C LEU A 132 10.46 -2.38 -13.18
N MET A 133 11.26 -2.30 -14.25
CA MET A 133 11.64 -1.05 -14.93
C MET A 133 10.83 -0.80 -16.20
N ALA A 134 9.85 -1.65 -16.51
CA ALA A 134 8.98 -1.47 -17.67
C ALA A 134 8.21 -0.14 -17.57
N GLY A 135 8.32 0.69 -18.61
CA GLY A 135 7.70 2.04 -18.64
C GLY A 135 8.42 3.10 -17.79
N ILE A 136 9.62 2.82 -17.28
CA ILE A 136 10.48 3.78 -16.60
C ILE A 136 11.52 4.34 -17.58
N ASP A 137 11.58 5.67 -17.69
CA ASP A 137 12.64 6.34 -18.47
C ASP A 137 13.96 6.31 -17.68
N GLN A 138 14.91 5.54 -18.18
CA GLN A 138 16.22 5.33 -17.54
C GLN A 138 17.00 6.64 -17.37
N ARG A 139 16.79 7.64 -18.24
CA ARG A 139 17.44 8.94 -18.14
C ARG A 139 17.01 9.70 -16.88
N LEU A 140 15.81 9.42 -16.36
CA LEU A 140 15.26 10.04 -15.15
C LEU A 140 15.68 9.33 -13.86
N LEU A 141 16.68 8.46 -13.93
CA LEU A 141 17.20 7.71 -12.79
C LEU A 141 18.69 7.96 -12.59
N GLU A 142 19.11 8.15 -11.35
CA GLU A 142 20.51 8.14 -10.92
C GLU A 142 20.73 7.11 -9.82
N LYS A 143 21.93 6.57 -9.74
CA LYS A 143 22.31 5.57 -8.73
C LYS A 143 22.63 6.25 -7.41
N SER A 144 21.93 5.89 -6.35
CA SER A 144 22.26 6.21 -4.96
C SER A 144 22.82 4.98 -4.24
N ARG A 145 23.26 5.14 -2.99
CA ARG A 145 23.70 4.01 -2.16
C ARG A 145 22.57 3.01 -1.82
N TYR A 146 21.32 3.42 -1.97
CA TYR A 146 20.13 2.60 -1.69
C TYR A 146 19.48 2.01 -2.94
N GLY A 147 19.91 2.40 -4.12
CA GLY A 147 19.33 2.01 -5.40
C GLY A 147 19.10 3.22 -6.31
N MET A 148 18.28 3.02 -7.33
CA MET A 148 17.96 4.09 -8.29
C MET A 148 16.97 5.08 -7.66
N ILE A 149 17.24 6.39 -7.88
CA ILE A 149 16.38 7.49 -7.42
C ILE A 149 16.12 8.46 -8.57
N PRO A 150 14.99 9.22 -8.54
CA PRO A 150 14.64 10.10 -9.66
C PRO A 150 15.62 11.28 -9.81
N VAL A 151 15.83 11.68 -11.05
CA VAL A 151 16.65 12.85 -11.43
C VAL A 151 16.00 13.59 -12.60
N VAL A 152 16.29 14.87 -12.77
CA VAL A 152 15.95 15.65 -13.96
C VAL A 152 17.05 15.45 -15.00
N ALA A 153 16.68 15.07 -16.22
CA ALA A 153 17.62 14.90 -17.33
C ALA A 153 17.01 15.38 -18.65
N ASP A 154 17.82 15.98 -19.51
CA ASP A 154 17.41 16.44 -20.84
C ASP A 154 16.16 17.34 -20.86
N GLY A 155 15.98 18.16 -19.81
CA GLY A 155 14.78 18.98 -19.64
C GLY A 155 13.53 18.22 -19.24
N LEU A 156 13.59 16.89 -19.13
CA LEU A 156 12.51 16.04 -18.65
C LEU A 156 12.48 16.00 -17.11
N LYS A 157 11.28 15.98 -16.56
CA LYS A 157 11.06 15.91 -15.12
C LYS A 157 10.14 14.73 -14.79
N PRO A 158 10.39 13.94 -13.72
CA PRO A 158 9.48 12.89 -13.27
C PRO A 158 8.03 13.36 -13.14
N PHE A 159 7.81 14.58 -12.63
CA PHE A 159 6.48 15.18 -12.51
C PHE A 159 5.70 15.24 -13.82
N THR A 160 6.37 15.51 -14.95
CA THR A 160 5.72 15.62 -16.26
C THR A 160 5.67 14.31 -17.02
N VAL A 161 6.71 13.48 -16.89
CA VAL A 161 6.83 12.22 -17.63
C VAL A 161 5.91 11.15 -17.03
N TYR A 162 5.75 11.12 -15.71
CA TYR A 162 4.91 10.13 -15.02
C TYR A 162 3.53 10.66 -14.63
N ALA A 163 3.15 11.85 -15.09
CA ALA A 163 1.78 12.36 -14.99
C ALA A 163 0.82 11.47 -15.78
N ALA A 164 -0.34 11.17 -15.22
CA ALA A 164 -1.38 10.49 -15.99
C ALA A 164 -2.05 11.45 -17.01
N ASP A 165 -2.56 10.87 -18.07
CA ASP A 165 -3.24 11.62 -19.14
C ASP A 165 -4.51 12.30 -18.63
N ALA A 166 -4.69 13.56 -19.00
CA ALA A 166 -5.90 14.33 -18.75
C ALA A 166 -6.12 15.38 -19.83
N ASP A 167 -7.38 15.66 -20.15
CA ASP A 167 -7.74 16.80 -21.00
C ASP A 167 -7.57 18.11 -20.22
N ARG A 168 -6.35 18.66 -20.30
CA ARG A 168 -5.99 19.92 -19.61
C ARG A 168 -6.76 21.12 -20.12
N THR A 169 -7.18 21.10 -21.39
CA THR A 169 -7.98 22.19 -22.00
C THR A 169 -9.38 22.22 -21.40
N LYS A 170 -10.01 21.04 -21.25
CA LYS A 170 -11.28 20.89 -20.58
C LYS A 170 -11.15 21.20 -19.07
N ALA A 171 -10.12 20.68 -18.41
CA ALA A 171 -9.85 20.91 -17.00
C ALA A 171 -9.65 22.40 -16.66
N ALA A 172 -9.08 23.21 -17.55
CA ALA A 172 -8.92 24.65 -17.35
C ALA A 172 -10.25 25.41 -17.28
N LYS A 173 -11.29 24.90 -17.95
CA LYS A 173 -12.57 25.60 -18.13
C LYS A 173 -13.68 25.20 -17.15
N MET A 174 -13.51 24.14 -16.37
CA MET A 174 -14.55 23.62 -15.49
C MET A 174 -13.98 23.24 -14.10
N PRO A 175 -14.81 23.15 -13.06
CA PRO A 175 -14.38 22.67 -11.76
C PRO A 175 -13.75 21.29 -11.85
N VAL A 176 -12.64 21.10 -11.15
CA VAL A 176 -11.93 19.81 -11.11
C VAL A 176 -11.78 19.28 -9.69
N VAL A 177 -11.82 17.97 -9.56
CA VAL A 177 -11.51 17.25 -8.30
C VAL A 177 -10.37 16.32 -8.59
N ALA A 178 -9.38 16.28 -7.68
CA ALA A 178 -8.38 15.23 -7.63
C ALA A 178 -8.60 14.39 -6.36
N ILE A 179 -8.53 13.07 -6.51
CA ILE A 179 -8.57 12.11 -5.41
C ILE A 179 -7.26 11.36 -5.36
N VAL A 180 -6.67 11.28 -4.17
CA VAL A 180 -5.46 10.49 -3.91
C VAL A 180 -5.79 9.40 -2.90
N VAL A 181 -5.61 8.14 -3.30
CA VAL A 181 -5.73 7.01 -2.38
C VAL A 181 -4.36 6.65 -1.84
N SER A 182 -4.21 6.68 -0.52
CA SER A 182 -2.94 6.55 0.19
C SER A 182 -2.82 5.24 0.98
N GLY A 183 -1.63 4.94 1.49
CA GLY A 183 -1.36 3.74 2.28
C GLY A 183 -1.26 2.46 1.44
N LEU A 184 -1.00 2.59 0.15
CA LEU A 184 -0.84 1.47 -0.77
C LEU A 184 0.55 0.83 -0.66
N GLY A 185 0.66 -0.43 -1.07
CA GLY A 185 1.94 -1.18 -1.10
C GLY A 185 2.12 -2.15 0.06
N VAL A 186 1.53 -1.93 1.24
CA VAL A 186 1.64 -2.85 2.39
C VAL A 186 0.70 -4.05 2.25
N GLY A 187 -0.58 -3.81 2.03
CA GLY A 187 -1.58 -4.85 1.83
C GLY A 187 -1.80 -5.13 0.35
N ALA A 188 -1.28 -6.24 -0.18
CA ALA A 188 -1.37 -6.56 -1.61
C ALA A 188 -2.81 -6.63 -2.13
N ALA A 189 -3.74 -7.23 -1.38
CA ALA A 189 -5.15 -7.34 -1.78
C ALA A 189 -5.83 -5.95 -1.86
N LYS A 190 -5.70 -5.12 -0.83
CA LYS A 190 -6.27 -3.76 -0.80
C LYS A 190 -5.67 -2.88 -1.89
N THR A 191 -4.37 -3.01 -2.12
CA THR A 191 -3.66 -2.28 -3.18
C THR A 191 -4.15 -2.70 -4.55
N THR A 192 -4.30 -4.02 -4.79
CA THR A 192 -4.85 -4.53 -6.05
C THR A 192 -6.29 -4.07 -6.27
N ASP A 193 -7.11 -4.07 -5.24
CA ASP A 193 -8.48 -3.57 -5.30
C ASP A 193 -8.53 -2.08 -5.71
N ALA A 194 -7.69 -1.24 -5.11
CA ALA A 194 -7.60 0.18 -5.49
C ALA A 194 -7.19 0.34 -6.97
N ILE A 195 -6.16 -0.38 -7.41
CA ILE A 195 -5.66 -0.34 -8.79
C ILE A 195 -6.72 -0.78 -9.81
N MET A 196 -7.51 -1.81 -9.49
CA MET A 196 -8.42 -2.43 -10.46
C MET A 196 -9.84 -1.83 -10.46
N LYS A 197 -10.28 -1.26 -9.33
CA LYS A 197 -11.66 -0.75 -9.16
C LYS A 197 -11.79 0.75 -9.40
N LEU A 198 -10.70 1.49 -9.25
CA LEU A 198 -10.70 2.94 -9.44
C LEU A 198 -10.25 3.32 -10.87
N PRO A 199 -10.77 4.40 -11.45
CA PRO A 199 -10.36 4.83 -12.78
C PRO A 199 -8.95 5.46 -12.76
N PRO A 200 -8.23 5.48 -13.90
CA PRO A 200 -6.86 6.00 -14.02
C PRO A 200 -6.65 7.44 -13.55
N ALA A 201 -7.71 8.26 -13.55
CA ALA A 201 -7.65 9.63 -13.06
C ALA A 201 -7.52 9.74 -11.52
N VAL A 202 -7.70 8.65 -10.77
CA VAL A 202 -7.40 8.60 -9.33
C VAL A 202 -5.91 8.36 -9.15
N THR A 203 -5.25 9.25 -8.43
CA THR A 203 -3.83 9.15 -8.10
C THR A 203 -3.63 8.18 -6.94
N LEU A 204 -2.60 7.35 -7.01
CA LEU A 204 -2.31 6.31 -6.02
C LEU A 204 -1.00 6.61 -5.29
N ALA A 205 -1.05 6.72 -3.96
CA ALA A 205 0.13 7.01 -3.14
C ALA A 205 0.60 5.74 -2.39
N PHE A 206 1.83 5.34 -2.69
CA PHE A 206 2.44 4.12 -2.18
C PHE A 206 3.36 4.42 -1.00
N THR A 207 3.27 3.60 0.04
CA THR A 207 4.25 3.61 1.13
C THR A 207 5.53 2.88 0.70
N PRO A 208 6.68 3.20 1.30
CA PRO A 208 7.95 2.53 0.99
C PRO A 208 8.10 1.15 1.65
N TYR A 209 7.15 0.74 2.51
CA TYR A 209 7.32 -0.36 3.46
C TYR A 209 6.74 -1.71 3.03
N GLY A 210 6.11 -1.80 1.88
CA GLY A 210 5.60 -3.09 1.36
C GLY A 210 6.73 -4.09 1.09
N SER A 211 6.40 -5.37 1.04
CA SER A 211 7.35 -6.43 0.66
C SER A 211 7.88 -6.25 -0.76
N ASP A 212 7.03 -5.78 -1.66
CA ASP A 212 7.39 -5.46 -3.05
C ASP A 212 6.56 -4.27 -3.57
N PRO A 213 6.83 -3.05 -3.07
CA PRO A 213 6.07 -1.88 -3.48
C PRO A 213 6.32 -1.52 -4.95
N GLY A 214 7.49 -1.86 -5.49
CA GLY A 214 7.85 -1.61 -6.89
C GLY A 214 6.97 -2.37 -7.87
N LYS A 215 6.69 -3.64 -7.62
CA LYS A 215 5.82 -4.48 -8.45
C LYS A 215 4.36 -4.01 -8.45
N LEU A 216 3.86 -3.58 -7.30
CA LEU A 216 2.51 -3.04 -7.19
C LEU A 216 2.41 -1.67 -7.88
N ALA A 217 3.43 -0.82 -7.77
CA ALA A 217 3.51 0.45 -8.47
C ALA A 217 3.59 0.26 -10.01
N GLU A 218 4.34 -0.72 -10.49
CA GLU A 218 4.37 -1.11 -11.91
C GLU A 218 2.97 -1.50 -12.40
N ARG A 219 2.25 -2.32 -11.63
CA ARG A 219 0.86 -2.70 -11.94
C ARG A 219 -0.06 -1.49 -12.00
N ALA A 220 0.10 -0.52 -11.10
CA ALA A 220 -0.67 0.72 -11.11
C ALA A 220 -0.39 1.53 -12.39
N ARG A 221 0.88 1.65 -12.81
CA ARG A 221 1.25 2.31 -14.06
C ARG A 221 0.70 1.58 -15.29
N ALA A 222 0.74 0.25 -15.29
CA ALA A 222 0.15 -0.56 -16.36
C ALA A 222 -1.37 -0.28 -16.53
N GLN A 223 -2.06 0.07 -15.44
CA GLN A 223 -3.45 0.55 -15.42
C GLN A 223 -3.55 2.07 -15.65
N ARG A 224 -2.45 2.75 -16.00
CA ARG A 224 -2.35 4.18 -16.28
C ARG A 224 -2.67 5.10 -15.11
N HIS A 225 -2.57 4.62 -13.88
CA HIS A 225 -2.64 5.47 -12.70
C HIS A 225 -1.37 6.31 -12.54
N GLU A 226 -1.56 7.57 -12.19
CA GLU A 226 -0.50 8.38 -11.62
C GLU A 226 -0.16 7.89 -10.22
N ILE A 227 1.14 7.82 -9.91
CA ILE A 227 1.59 7.40 -8.60
C ILE A 227 2.42 8.46 -7.89
N LEU A 228 2.29 8.47 -6.56
CA LEU A 228 3.12 9.20 -5.62
C LEU A 228 3.84 8.23 -4.69
N LEU A 229 4.99 8.65 -4.18
CA LEU A 229 5.67 7.97 -3.08
C LEU A 229 5.37 8.70 -1.77
N GLN A 230 4.93 7.98 -0.75
CA GLN A 230 4.76 8.51 0.59
C GLN A 230 6.08 8.49 1.36
N ILE A 231 6.38 9.59 2.04
CA ILE A 231 7.57 9.78 2.88
C ILE A 231 7.13 9.80 4.34
N ALA A 232 7.60 8.86 5.13
CA ALA A 232 7.32 8.83 6.55
C ALA A 232 7.98 10.00 7.26
N MET A 233 7.19 10.80 7.97
CA MET A 233 7.62 12.02 8.64
C MET A 233 7.10 12.04 10.08
N GLU A 234 7.81 12.71 10.97
CA GLU A 234 7.56 12.77 12.41
C GLU A 234 6.18 13.37 12.75
N PRO A 235 5.25 12.61 13.38
CA PRO A 235 4.03 13.15 13.96
C PRO A 235 4.31 13.82 15.31
N PHE A 236 3.29 14.50 15.89
CA PHE A 236 3.44 15.16 17.20
C PHE A 236 3.65 14.18 18.36
N ASP A 237 3.09 13.02 18.26
CA ASP A 237 3.10 11.94 19.24
C ASP A 237 4.19 10.89 19.00
N TYR A 238 5.21 11.22 18.20
CA TYR A 238 6.39 10.36 18.05
C TYR A 238 7.16 10.29 19.38
N PRO A 239 7.67 9.12 19.84
CA PRO A 239 7.72 7.82 19.15
C PRO A 239 6.51 6.90 19.38
N ASP A 240 5.50 7.30 20.14
CA ASP A 240 4.35 6.44 20.47
C ASP A 240 3.58 6.04 19.19
N ASN A 241 3.56 6.93 18.19
CA ASN A 241 3.00 6.69 16.88
C ASN A 241 4.10 6.83 15.82
N ASP A 242 4.92 5.78 15.67
CA ASP A 242 6.04 5.77 14.71
C ASP A 242 5.55 5.37 13.30
N PRO A 243 5.73 6.23 12.27
CA PRO A 243 5.39 5.89 10.89
C PRO A 243 6.21 4.77 10.27
N GLY A 244 7.33 4.42 10.88
CA GLY A 244 8.18 3.31 10.43
C GLY A 244 9.67 3.63 10.37
N PRO A 245 10.51 2.65 10.00
CA PRO A 245 11.95 2.84 9.85
C PRO A 245 12.25 3.93 8.82
N GLN A 246 13.31 4.71 9.04
CA GLN A 246 13.70 5.84 8.18
C GLN A 246 12.72 7.04 8.21
N THR A 247 11.85 7.14 9.23
CA THR A 247 11.04 8.34 9.48
C THR A 247 11.91 9.59 9.56
N LEU A 248 11.57 10.63 8.79
CA LEU A 248 12.23 11.93 8.86
C LEU A 248 11.87 12.60 10.19
N LEU A 249 12.90 13.02 10.95
CA LEU A 249 12.71 13.56 12.31
C LEU A 249 13.25 14.98 12.40
N THR A 250 12.56 15.84 13.12
CA THR A 250 12.96 17.25 13.37
C THR A 250 14.24 17.37 14.21
N THR A 251 14.58 16.30 14.96
CA THR A 251 15.79 16.23 15.81
C THR A 251 17.04 15.79 15.08
N LEU A 252 16.92 15.30 13.84
CA LEU A 252 18.06 14.85 13.05
C LEU A 252 18.69 16.01 12.27
N ALA A 253 19.99 15.90 12.00
CA ALA A 253 20.69 16.78 11.09
C ALA A 253 20.11 16.69 9.66
N VAL A 254 20.26 17.75 8.89
CA VAL A 254 19.75 17.85 7.51
C VAL A 254 20.26 16.68 6.66
N GLU A 255 21.55 16.38 6.74
CA GLU A 255 22.20 15.31 5.98
C GLU A 255 21.61 13.93 6.32
N GLN A 256 21.28 13.70 7.58
CA GLN A 256 20.65 12.45 8.02
C GLN A 256 19.22 12.31 7.50
N ASN A 257 18.46 13.41 7.48
CA ASN A 257 17.12 13.42 6.90
C ASN A 257 17.15 13.26 5.38
N LEU A 258 18.11 13.89 4.69
CA LEU A 258 18.31 13.69 3.24
C LEU A 258 18.70 12.25 2.92
N ASP A 259 19.52 11.65 3.76
CA ASP A 259 19.89 10.26 3.60
C ASP A 259 18.70 9.30 3.74
N ARG A 260 17.83 9.52 4.74
CA ARG A 260 16.56 8.81 4.89
C ARG A 260 15.63 9.06 3.71
N LEU A 261 15.57 10.30 3.20
CA LEU A 261 14.82 10.61 1.99
C LEU A 261 15.31 9.80 0.79
N TYR A 262 16.62 9.67 0.58
CA TYR A 262 17.17 8.86 -0.52
C TYR A 262 16.81 7.38 -0.39
N TRP A 263 16.77 6.86 0.83
CA TRP A 263 16.25 5.51 1.06
C TRP A 263 14.79 5.40 0.61
N HIS A 264 13.91 6.33 0.98
CA HIS A 264 12.51 6.34 0.52
C HIS A 264 12.43 6.40 -1.00
N LEU A 265 13.13 7.34 -1.63
CA LEU A 265 13.10 7.57 -3.08
C LEU A 265 13.54 6.34 -3.89
N SER A 266 14.34 5.45 -3.31
CA SER A 266 14.82 4.23 -3.97
C SER A 266 13.83 3.06 -3.94
N ARG A 267 12.75 3.12 -3.14
CA ARG A 267 11.88 1.96 -2.88
C ARG A 267 10.97 1.57 -4.03
N LEU A 268 10.66 2.50 -4.90
CA LEU A 268 9.91 2.27 -6.14
C LEU A 268 10.25 3.37 -7.15
N GLN A 269 9.89 3.18 -8.42
CA GLN A 269 10.20 4.11 -9.48
C GLN A 269 8.96 4.50 -10.29
N GLY A 270 9.07 5.60 -11.07
CA GLY A 270 8.00 6.04 -11.98
C GLY A 270 6.86 6.77 -11.25
N TYR A 271 7.17 7.50 -10.20
CA TYR A 271 6.22 8.38 -9.50
C TYR A 271 6.40 9.84 -9.95
N ALA A 272 5.29 10.57 -10.02
CA ALA A 272 5.27 11.97 -10.41
C ALA A 272 5.65 12.92 -9.26
N GLY A 273 5.52 12.46 -8.01
CA GLY A 273 5.76 13.30 -6.84
C GLY A 273 5.82 12.50 -5.55
N ILE A 274 5.99 13.22 -4.47
CA ILE A 274 6.00 12.69 -3.11
C ILE A 274 4.85 13.29 -2.27
N ALA A 275 4.45 12.58 -1.23
CA ALA A 275 3.49 13.06 -0.24
C ALA A 275 4.00 12.75 1.17
N ASN A 276 3.67 13.55 2.17
CA ASN A 276 3.92 13.14 3.55
C ASN A 276 3.02 11.96 3.94
N PHE A 277 3.56 11.09 4.76
CA PHE A 277 2.83 10.09 5.51
C PHE A 277 2.96 10.41 6.98
N MET A 278 1.83 10.72 7.64
CA MET A 278 1.83 11.40 8.94
C MET A 278 2.58 12.73 8.88
N GLY A 279 3.45 13.04 9.84
CA GLY A 279 4.41 14.13 9.74
C GLY A 279 3.92 15.49 10.23
N ALA A 280 2.86 15.56 11.01
CA ALA A 280 2.29 16.84 11.43
C ALA A 280 3.28 17.75 12.17
N ARG A 281 4.25 17.20 12.90
CA ARG A 281 5.35 17.95 13.50
C ARG A 281 6.39 18.36 12.46
N PHE A 282 6.78 17.43 11.60
CA PHE A 282 7.83 17.66 10.60
C PHE A 282 7.44 18.73 9.59
N VAL A 283 6.23 18.63 9.00
CA VAL A 283 5.75 19.60 8.01
C VAL A 283 5.44 20.99 8.60
N ALA A 284 5.32 21.09 9.93
CA ALA A 284 5.17 22.37 10.64
C ALA A 284 6.51 23.02 11.02
N THR A 285 7.65 22.31 10.82
CA THR A 285 8.98 22.77 11.21
C THR A 285 9.76 23.21 9.97
N ASP A 286 9.92 24.53 9.80
CA ASP A 286 10.52 25.13 8.59
C ASP A 286 11.94 24.62 8.31
N SER A 287 12.81 24.62 9.33
CA SER A 287 14.20 24.16 9.19
C SER A 287 14.33 22.68 8.76
N ALA A 288 13.34 21.83 9.11
CA ALA A 288 13.32 20.45 8.72
C ALA A 288 12.71 20.25 7.31
N MET A 289 11.66 21.00 6.99
CA MET A 289 10.90 20.82 5.74
C MET A 289 11.59 21.44 4.52
N GLN A 290 12.23 22.61 4.66
CA GLN A 290 12.91 23.33 3.58
C GLN A 290 13.94 22.48 2.81
N PRO A 291 14.87 21.74 3.46
CA PRO A 291 15.82 20.89 2.77
C PRO A 291 15.15 19.77 1.96
N ILE A 292 14.08 19.18 2.47
CA ILE A 292 13.35 18.09 1.81
C ILE A 292 12.65 18.59 0.56
N ILE A 293 11.95 19.71 0.64
CA ILE A 293 11.28 20.35 -0.50
C ILE A 293 12.30 20.75 -1.57
N ARG A 294 13.45 21.34 -1.16
CA ARG A 294 14.51 21.72 -2.08
C ARG A 294 15.06 20.52 -2.84
N GLU A 295 15.32 19.42 -2.14
CA GLU A 295 15.85 18.21 -2.78
C GLU A 295 14.79 17.58 -3.71
N ALA A 296 13.53 17.51 -3.31
CA ALA A 296 12.44 17.00 -4.14
C ALA A 296 12.23 17.86 -5.41
N ALA A 297 12.28 19.19 -5.28
CA ALA A 297 12.19 20.12 -6.39
C ALA A 297 13.36 19.97 -7.38
N LYS A 298 14.59 19.84 -6.87
CA LYS A 298 15.79 19.54 -7.66
C LYS A 298 15.64 18.27 -8.50
N ARG A 299 14.93 17.29 -7.98
CA ARG A 299 14.62 16.01 -8.64
C ARG A 299 13.41 16.08 -9.57
N GLY A 300 12.81 17.25 -9.75
CA GLY A 300 11.68 17.47 -10.65
C GLY A 300 10.39 16.79 -10.21
N LEU A 301 10.21 16.59 -8.91
CA LEU A 301 9.01 15.98 -8.30
C LEU A 301 7.98 17.04 -7.94
N GLY A 302 6.69 16.66 -7.85
CA GLY A 302 5.65 17.41 -7.17
C GLY A 302 5.55 17.04 -5.69
N TYR A 303 4.88 17.87 -4.89
CA TYR A 303 4.61 17.59 -3.48
C TYR A 303 3.12 17.71 -3.16
N LEU A 304 2.58 16.67 -2.52
CA LEU A 304 1.25 16.67 -1.91
C LEU A 304 1.39 16.77 -0.39
N ASP A 305 0.86 17.83 0.20
CA ASP A 305 0.60 17.92 1.63
C ASP A 305 -0.75 17.23 1.91
N ASP A 306 -0.78 16.22 2.75
CA ASP A 306 -1.98 15.44 3.07
C ASP A 306 -3.04 16.22 3.86
N GLY A 307 -2.73 17.45 4.26
CA GLY A 307 -3.64 18.33 4.99
C GLY A 307 -3.80 17.99 6.47
N SER A 308 -3.09 17.00 7.00
CA SER A 308 -3.18 16.58 8.41
C SER A 308 -2.69 17.63 9.39
N ALA A 309 -1.71 18.46 8.99
CA ALA A 309 -1.16 19.52 9.81
C ALA A 309 -1.81 20.86 9.53
N SER A 310 -2.38 21.51 10.54
CA SER A 310 -2.99 22.86 10.41
C SER A 310 -1.98 23.96 10.07
N ARG A 311 -0.72 23.80 10.49
CA ARG A 311 0.36 24.80 10.34
C ARG A 311 1.51 24.27 9.47
N SER A 312 1.20 23.64 8.32
CA SER A 312 2.22 23.19 7.41
C SER A 312 2.93 24.37 6.73
N VAL A 313 4.25 24.32 6.66
CA VAL A 313 5.11 25.27 5.93
C VAL A 313 5.41 24.81 4.52
N ALA A 314 4.93 23.61 4.12
CA ALA A 314 5.25 22.98 2.85
C ALA A 314 4.85 23.85 1.64
N ALA A 315 3.72 24.55 1.70
CA ALA A 315 3.27 25.44 0.63
C ALA A 315 4.26 26.59 0.37
N ALA A 316 4.72 27.25 1.43
CA ALA A 316 5.69 28.34 1.31
C ALA A 316 7.05 27.82 0.82
N ALA A 317 7.51 26.71 1.34
CA ALA A 317 8.75 26.04 0.90
C ALA A 317 8.69 25.64 -0.58
N ALA A 318 7.57 25.05 -1.04
CA ALA A 318 7.37 24.66 -2.44
C ALA A 318 7.31 25.88 -3.37
N ALA A 319 6.64 26.95 -2.97
CA ALA A 319 6.59 28.21 -3.72
C ALA A 319 8.00 28.79 -3.92
N GLY A 320 8.85 28.79 -2.88
CA GLY A 320 10.23 29.25 -2.95
C GLY A 320 11.13 28.45 -3.91
N GLN A 321 10.75 27.21 -4.26
CA GLN A 321 11.43 26.35 -5.21
C GLN A 321 10.71 26.25 -6.56
N ALA A 322 9.64 27.00 -6.80
CA ALA A 322 8.76 26.86 -7.95
C ALA A 322 8.26 25.42 -8.19
N MET A 323 8.21 24.62 -7.12
CA MET A 323 7.81 23.21 -7.14
C MET A 323 6.28 23.09 -7.36
N PRO A 324 5.79 22.14 -8.18
CA PRO A 324 4.37 21.81 -8.22
C PRO A 324 3.90 21.33 -6.85
N PHE A 325 2.82 21.92 -6.36
CA PHE A 325 2.31 21.69 -5.01
C PHE A 325 0.79 21.60 -5.00
N ALA A 326 0.27 20.71 -4.18
CA ALA A 326 -1.12 20.73 -3.75
C ALA A 326 -1.19 20.40 -2.26
N ARG A 327 -2.24 20.91 -1.60
CA ARG A 327 -2.64 20.48 -0.27
C ARG A 327 -4.01 19.85 -0.36
N ALA A 328 -4.18 18.71 0.30
CA ALA A 328 -5.49 18.10 0.45
C ALA A 328 -6.42 19.01 1.30
N ASP A 329 -7.64 19.19 0.85
CA ASP A 329 -8.65 19.95 1.58
C ASP A 329 -9.05 19.20 2.86
N PHE A 330 -9.16 17.89 2.78
CA PHE A 330 -9.41 17.00 3.93
C PHE A 330 -9.29 15.52 3.56
N SER A 331 -9.27 14.64 4.59
CA SER A 331 -9.43 13.19 4.41
C SER A 331 -10.90 12.84 4.20
N ILE A 332 -11.21 12.17 3.07
CA ILE A 332 -12.56 11.76 2.66
C ILE A 332 -13.14 10.73 3.64
N ASP A 333 -12.29 9.86 4.18
CA ASP A 333 -12.64 8.75 5.06
C ASP A 333 -12.07 8.92 6.47
N ALA A 334 -11.98 10.17 6.94
CA ALA A 334 -11.63 10.47 8.34
C ALA A 334 -12.55 9.71 9.33
N VAL A 335 -13.81 9.52 8.96
CA VAL A 335 -14.74 8.58 9.58
C VAL A 335 -15.13 7.55 8.52
N PRO A 336 -14.65 6.28 8.63
CA PRO A 336 -14.77 5.30 7.56
C PRO A 336 -16.14 4.60 7.52
N THR A 337 -17.19 5.38 7.42
CA THR A 337 -18.57 4.91 7.18
C THR A 337 -19.09 5.42 5.85
N SER A 338 -19.94 4.65 5.19
CA SER A 338 -20.50 5.02 3.87
C SER A 338 -21.14 6.41 3.88
N ALA A 339 -21.90 6.73 4.94
CA ALA A 339 -22.60 8.02 5.04
C ALA A 339 -21.64 9.22 5.20
N GLU A 340 -20.59 9.08 5.99
CA GLU A 340 -19.60 10.15 6.19
C GLU A 340 -18.72 10.35 4.95
N ILE A 341 -18.33 9.25 4.29
CA ILE A 341 -17.60 9.29 3.02
C ILE A 341 -18.44 10.01 1.95
N ASP A 342 -19.72 9.67 1.82
CA ASP A 342 -20.62 10.32 0.85
C ASP A 342 -20.76 11.81 1.15
N ARG A 343 -20.90 12.19 2.42
CA ARG A 343 -20.96 13.59 2.84
C ARG A 343 -19.66 14.33 2.52
N ALA A 344 -18.51 13.70 2.75
CA ALA A 344 -17.21 14.27 2.41
C ALA A 344 -17.04 14.46 0.89
N LEU A 345 -17.48 13.50 0.07
CA LEU A 345 -17.44 13.61 -1.38
C LEU A 345 -18.33 14.75 -1.91
N LEU A 346 -19.54 14.94 -1.34
CA LEU A 346 -20.40 16.08 -1.67
C LEU A 346 -19.77 17.43 -1.26
N LYS A 347 -19.11 17.48 -0.10
CA LYS A 347 -18.35 18.66 0.33
C LYS A 347 -17.20 18.95 -0.63
N LEU A 348 -16.50 17.93 -1.12
CA LEU A 348 -15.42 18.10 -2.10
C LEU A 348 -15.93 18.69 -3.43
N GLU A 349 -17.13 18.25 -3.90
CA GLU A 349 -17.79 18.86 -5.06
C GLU A 349 -18.09 20.35 -4.83
N ALA A 350 -18.62 20.71 -3.65
CA ALA A 350 -18.94 22.10 -3.33
C ALA A 350 -17.68 22.97 -3.37
N LEU A 351 -16.58 22.52 -2.77
CA LEU A 351 -15.29 23.21 -2.80
C LEU A 351 -14.74 23.36 -4.22
N ALA A 352 -14.85 22.30 -5.06
CA ALA A 352 -14.41 22.37 -6.45
C ALA A 352 -15.22 23.43 -7.24
N ARG A 353 -16.53 23.54 -7.03
CA ARG A 353 -17.37 24.56 -7.65
C ARG A 353 -17.02 25.97 -7.19
N GLU A 354 -16.72 26.13 -5.90
CA GLU A 354 -16.37 27.42 -5.30
C GLU A 354 -15.00 27.94 -5.76
N ARG A 355 -13.97 27.04 -5.74
CA ARG A 355 -12.57 27.42 -5.94
C ARG A 355 -11.99 27.01 -7.29
N GLY A 356 -12.76 26.27 -8.09
CA GLY A 356 -12.29 25.71 -9.35
C GLY A 356 -11.48 24.42 -9.21
N VAL A 357 -10.90 24.14 -8.05
CA VAL A 357 -10.09 22.94 -7.73
C VAL A 357 -10.37 22.49 -6.31
N ALA A 358 -10.51 21.17 -6.10
CA ALA A 358 -10.51 20.56 -4.77
C ALA A 358 -9.71 19.25 -4.80
N VAL A 359 -9.00 18.96 -3.71
CA VAL A 359 -8.16 17.77 -3.54
C VAL A 359 -8.58 17.01 -2.29
N GLY A 360 -8.97 15.75 -2.45
CA GLY A 360 -9.28 14.86 -1.35
C GLY A 360 -8.29 13.71 -1.24
N VAL A 361 -7.92 13.33 -0.02
CA VAL A 361 -7.16 12.11 0.26
C VAL A 361 -8.06 11.07 0.90
N ALA A 362 -7.81 9.79 0.65
CA ALA A 362 -8.52 8.68 1.26
C ALA A 362 -7.56 7.52 1.53
N SER A 363 -7.93 6.65 2.45
CA SER A 363 -7.22 5.40 2.71
C SER A 363 -7.69 4.31 1.75
N ALA A 364 -6.88 3.25 1.56
CA ALA A 364 -7.23 2.08 0.76
C ALA A 364 -8.17 1.12 1.50
N LEU A 365 -9.22 1.64 2.13
CA LEU A 365 -10.26 0.84 2.77
C LEU A 365 -11.30 0.37 1.74
N PRO A 366 -11.81 -0.86 1.84
CA PRO A 366 -12.82 -1.37 0.90
C PRO A 366 -14.04 -0.43 0.75
N VAL A 367 -14.55 0.11 1.86
CA VAL A 367 -15.66 1.06 1.86
C VAL A 367 -15.31 2.36 1.15
N SER A 368 -14.08 2.87 1.33
CA SER A 368 -13.61 4.09 0.67
C SER A 368 -13.52 3.89 -0.85
N ILE A 369 -12.89 2.78 -1.29
CA ILE A 369 -12.76 2.42 -2.70
C ILE A 369 -14.14 2.29 -3.36
N GLU A 370 -15.08 1.59 -2.71
CA GLU A 370 -16.44 1.40 -3.21
C GLU A 370 -17.20 2.72 -3.35
N ARG A 371 -17.21 3.56 -2.28
CA ARG A 371 -17.95 4.82 -2.30
C ARG A 371 -17.37 5.83 -3.27
N ILE A 372 -16.04 5.96 -3.32
CA ILE A 372 -15.33 6.80 -4.31
C ILE A 372 -15.63 6.33 -5.72
N GLY A 373 -15.54 5.02 -6.00
CA GLY A 373 -15.84 4.46 -7.32
C GLY A 373 -17.29 4.70 -7.77
N ALA A 374 -18.26 4.57 -6.86
CA ALA A 374 -19.67 4.87 -7.14
C ALA A 374 -19.90 6.37 -7.41
N TRP A 375 -19.29 7.24 -6.61
CA TRP A 375 -19.40 8.69 -6.74
C TRP A 375 -18.79 9.19 -8.06
N ILE A 376 -17.63 8.67 -8.46
CA ILE A 376 -16.96 9.06 -9.73
C ILE A 376 -17.88 8.84 -10.93
N LYS A 377 -18.62 7.74 -10.97
CA LYS A 377 -19.55 7.43 -12.06
C LYS A 377 -20.65 8.50 -12.26
N ALA A 378 -20.96 9.25 -11.22
CA ALA A 378 -21.98 10.29 -11.23
C ALA A 378 -21.43 11.71 -11.48
N LEU A 379 -20.10 11.90 -11.51
CA LEU A 379 -19.46 13.22 -11.59
C LEU A 379 -19.70 13.93 -12.92
N ASP A 380 -19.58 13.22 -14.04
CA ASP A 380 -19.73 13.81 -15.38
C ASP A 380 -21.10 14.49 -15.55
N GLY A 381 -22.16 13.89 -15.04
CA GLY A 381 -23.51 14.46 -15.03
C GLY A 381 -23.66 15.69 -14.13
N ARG A 382 -22.69 15.97 -13.25
CA ARG A 382 -22.72 17.08 -12.30
C ARG A 382 -21.84 18.27 -12.72
N GLY A 383 -21.20 18.20 -13.89
CA GLY A 383 -20.35 19.27 -14.43
C GLY A 383 -19.04 19.46 -13.69
N ILE A 384 -18.50 18.41 -13.08
CA ILE A 384 -17.20 18.38 -12.40
C ILE A 384 -16.34 17.32 -13.06
N MET A 385 -15.08 17.63 -13.30
CA MET A 385 -14.12 16.71 -13.91
C MET A 385 -13.21 16.10 -12.85
N LEU A 386 -13.12 14.76 -12.82
CA LEU A 386 -12.06 14.07 -12.10
C LEU A 386 -10.76 14.18 -12.88
N VAL A 387 -9.69 14.58 -12.24
CA VAL A 387 -8.37 14.74 -12.86
C VAL A 387 -7.27 14.11 -11.99
N PRO A 388 -6.16 13.66 -12.58
CA PRO A 388 -4.96 13.30 -11.81
C PRO A 388 -4.44 14.48 -10.99
N LEU A 389 -3.74 14.18 -9.90
CA LEU A 389 -3.24 15.22 -8.98
C LEU A 389 -2.31 16.22 -9.69
N THR A 390 -1.45 15.77 -10.59
CA THR A 390 -0.54 16.66 -11.35
C THR A 390 -1.33 17.71 -12.14
N THR A 391 -2.48 17.35 -12.72
CA THR A 391 -3.36 18.27 -13.42
C THR A 391 -4.00 19.28 -12.48
N ALA A 392 -4.42 18.85 -11.28
CA ALA A 392 -4.94 19.75 -10.25
C ALA A 392 -3.85 20.72 -9.74
N MET A 393 -2.62 20.26 -9.53
CA MET A 393 -1.47 21.11 -9.15
C MET A 393 -1.16 22.19 -10.17
N LEU A 394 -1.23 21.86 -11.47
CA LEU A 394 -0.98 22.83 -12.53
C LEU A 394 -2.10 23.87 -12.63
N LYS A 395 -3.36 23.46 -12.43
CA LYS A 395 -4.49 24.37 -12.44
C LYS A 395 -4.47 25.34 -11.26
N SER A 396 -4.18 24.89 -10.05
CA SER A 396 -4.10 25.74 -8.86
C SER A 396 -3.00 26.82 -8.95
N LYS A 397 -1.96 26.58 -9.78
CA LYS A 397 -0.88 27.55 -10.02
C LYS A 397 -1.25 28.62 -11.05
N SER A 398 -2.28 28.37 -11.87
CA SER A 398 -2.67 29.25 -12.98
C SER A 398 -3.82 30.21 -12.61
N GLY A 399 -4.46 30.04 -11.46
CA GLY A 399 -5.49 30.91 -10.91
C GLY A 399 -4.98 31.69 -9.73
#